data_9cb87ffd80c32c7fbd3e1cca02c88d82
#
_entry.id   9cb87ffd80c32c7fbd3e1cca02c88d82
#
_cell.length_a   1.000
_cell.length_b   1.000
_cell.length_c   1.000
_cell.angle_alpha   90.00
_cell.angle_beta   90.00
_cell.angle_gamma   90.00
#
_symmetry.space_group_name_H-M   'P 1'
#
loop_
_entity.id
_entity.type
_entity.pdbx_description
1 polymer ?
#
loop_
_entity_poly.entity_id
_entity_poly.type
_entity_poly.pdbx_seq_one_letter_code
_entity_poly.pdbx_strand_id
1 'polypeptide(L)'
;MSSLSSSFHFLAHSALVFPHLFASSTAVRPSAVVSPVTTMWMSSKLGPLRATILPALLITVIIVLTVSYHSLKFASSTADAAVDVRSATHQAALAKHAHNSSLGFGEIVYISMPDRSDRQDAMTLLSSSAGIKIKLIPGVNGSEISPKAIPDQAPSDIRASVLGCWRAHANAWRYLLESDMDTVLIFEDDLDWNPNVKGTLETLSMQMQNSKIRVDEPSDYERRIAPYGLDWDVLYLGSWRHGGNPDFKDVVQIWDDPDVPDSSGLNQGRYSNQEALHNFGLTDEEIGKKRVLAPAYWTMHTTGYAITRRGAQRLLFQMSYIGDMHGDVDVEITRLFREGKLRGYSLTPPAFSQFKVGGTKDSDNIKLGKTTDGRGNLHGTNNNIKGSARQTMVDSLNLDNWNEYKRLREE
;
A
#
# COMPACT_ATOMS: atom_id res chain seq x y z
N MET A 1 2.86 44.43 -32.96
CA MET A 1 1.84 44.64 -33.99
C MET A 1 1.15 43.30 -34.20
N SER A 2 -0.16 43.29 -33.97
CA SER A 2 -1.23 42.30 -34.29
C SER A 2 -1.03 40.87 -33.80
N SER A 3 -1.62 40.43 -32.68
CA SER A 3 -3.04 40.10 -32.42
C SER A 3 -3.64 39.09 -33.39
N LEU A 4 -3.92 37.88 -32.87
CA LEU A 4 -5.16 37.17 -33.19
C LEU A 4 -5.48 36.16 -32.09
N SER A 5 -6.51 36.49 -31.32
CA SER A 5 -7.25 35.63 -30.43
C SER A 5 -8.15 34.70 -31.24
N SER A 6 -8.28 33.47 -30.88
CA SER A 6 -9.46 32.66 -31.25
C SER A 6 -9.96 31.91 -30.05
N SER A 7 -11.05 32.45 -29.53
CA SER A 7 -11.95 31.79 -28.59
C SER A 7 -12.67 30.63 -29.28
N PHE A 8 -12.68 29.44 -28.68
CA PHE A 8 -13.65 28.40 -29.00
C PHE A 8 -14.55 28.15 -27.80
N HIS A 9 -15.78 28.61 -27.96
CA HIS A 9 -16.94 28.18 -27.20
C HIS A 9 -17.29 26.74 -27.63
N PHE A 10 -17.46 25.85 -26.67
CA PHE A 10 -18.19 24.62 -26.89
C PHE A 10 -19.40 24.57 -25.97
N LEU A 11 -20.54 24.48 -26.64
CA LEU A 11 -21.92 24.43 -26.14
C LEU A 11 -22.15 23.10 -25.41
N ALA A 12 -22.82 23.21 -24.27
CA ALA A 12 -23.53 22.15 -23.60
C ALA A 12 -24.79 21.76 -24.42
N HIS A 13 -25.01 20.49 -24.58
CA HIS A 13 -26.38 19.89 -24.63
C HIS A 13 -26.29 18.38 -24.78
N SER A 14 -26.75 17.66 -23.77
CA SER A 14 -27.71 16.56 -23.97
C SER A 14 -28.08 15.97 -22.60
N ALA A 15 -29.22 16.41 -22.12
CA ALA A 15 -29.99 15.74 -21.09
C ALA A 15 -30.66 14.51 -21.72
N LEU A 16 -30.46 13.33 -21.18
CA LEU A 16 -31.28 12.14 -21.44
C LEU A 16 -32.19 11.89 -20.25
N VAL A 17 -33.48 12.14 -20.53
CA VAL A 17 -34.61 11.88 -19.66
C VAL A 17 -34.92 10.39 -19.68
N PHE A 18 -35.00 9.74 -18.52
CA PHE A 18 -35.63 8.43 -18.37
C PHE A 18 -37.08 8.57 -17.92
N PRO A 19 -38.05 7.86 -18.52
CA PRO A 19 -39.44 7.96 -18.13
C PRO A 19 -39.76 7.08 -16.92
N HIS A 20 -40.49 7.69 -15.97
CA HIS A 20 -41.18 7.00 -14.87
C HIS A 20 -42.26 6.08 -15.37
N LEU A 21 -42.22 4.81 -14.99
CA LEU A 21 -43.33 3.87 -15.05
C LEU A 21 -44.05 3.90 -13.69
N PHE A 22 -45.20 4.59 -13.67
CA PHE A 22 -46.19 4.47 -12.59
C PHE A 22 -47.01 3.21 -12.81
N ALA A 23 -46.97 2.29 -11.87
CA ALA A 23 -47.94 1.23 -11.71
C ALA A 23 -48.94 1.63 -10.63
N SER A 24 -50.14 1.97 -11.04
CA SER A 24 -51.29 2.17 -10.18
C SER A 24 -51.85 0.81 -9.71
N SER A 25 -51.82 0.56 -8.40
CA SER A 25 -52.58 -0.53 -7.81
C SER A 25 -53.79 0.07 -7.09
N THR A 26 -54.95 -0.21 -7.66
CA THR A 26 -56.29 0.08 -7.10
C THR A 26 -56.54 -0.80 -5.89
N ALA A 27 -56.67 -0.17 -4.72
CA ALA A 27 -57.15 -0.81 -3.51
C ALA A 27 -58.66 -1.00 -3.53
N VAL A 28 -59.13 -2.22 -3.56
CA VAL A 28 -60.53 -2.60 -3.32
C VAL A 28 -60.72 -2.68 -1.80
N ARG A 29 -61.63 -1.87 -1.27
CA ARG A 29 -62.11 -1.98 0.11
C ARG A 29 -63.22 -3.03 0.16
N PRO A 30 -63.17 -4.00 1.08
CA PRO A 30 -64.38 -4.73 1.46
C PRO A 30 -65.06 -3.99 2.64
N SER A 31 -66.30 -3.62 2.42
CA SER A 31 -67.25 -3.16 3.44
C SER A 31 -67.63 -4.32 4.35
N ALA A 32 -67.24 -4.26 5.60
CA ALA A 32 -67.69 -5.19 6.65
C ALA A 32 -68.92 -4.59 7.35
N VAL A 33 -70.02 -5.29 7.22
CA VAL A 33 -71.27 -5.06 7.95
C VAL A 33 -71.04 -5.48 9.40
N VAL A 34 -71.17 -4.54 10.32
CA VAL A 34 -71.08 -4.80 11.79
C VAL A 34 -72.46 -5.13 12.26
N SER A 35 -72.68 -6.38 12.65
CA SER A 35 -73.83 -6.79 13.44
C SER A 35 -73.54 -6.59 14.93
N PRO A 36 -74.49 -6.11 15.76
CA PRO A 36 -74.29 -5.94 17.17
C PRO A 36 -74.33 -7.28 17.91
N VAL A 37 -73.18 -7.69 18.46
CA VAL A 37 -73.11 -8.85 19.35
C VAL A 37 -73.55 -8.42 20.76
N THR A 38 -74.70 -8.94 21.18
CA THR A 38 -75.28 -8.82 22.49
C THR A 38 -74.31 -9.36 23.55
N THR A 39 -73.85 -8.50 24.41
CA THR A 39 -72.94 -8.84 25.55
C THR A 39 -73.73 -9.57 26.63
N MET A 40 -73.63 -10.89 26.65
CA MET A 40 -74.16 -11.70 27.71
C MET A 40 -73.18 -11.72 28.89
N TRP A 41 -73.53 -10.98 29.99
CA TRP A 41 -72.76 -11.02 31.23
C TRP A 41 -72.98 -12.37 31.91
N MET A 42 -71.99 -13.27 31.81
CA MET A 42 -71.90 -14.40 32.71
C MET A 42 -71.03 -14.02 33.90
N SER A 43 -71.68 -13.74 35.02
CA SER A 43 -71.06 -13.62 36.32
C SER A 43 -70.62 -15.00 36.82
N SER A 44 -69.35 -15.35 36.54
CA SER A 44 -68.72 -16.51 37.16
C SER A 44 -67.94 -16.01 38.38
N LYS A 45 -68.36 -16.39 39.58
CA LYS A 45 -67.64 -16.23 40.84
C LYS A 45 -66.35 -17.05 40.78
N LEU A 46 -65.29 -16.46 40.33
CA LEU A 46 -63.93 -17.05 40.41
C LEU A 46 -63.38 -16.87 41.84
N GLY A 47 -63.22 -17.94 42.57
CA GLY A 47 -62.72 -17.92 43.93
C GLY A 47 -61.31 -17.33 44.10
N PRO A 48 -60.92 -16.97 45.32
CA PRO A 48 -59.69 -16.21 45.63
C PRO A 48 -58.38 -16.91 45.16
N LEU A 49 -58.45 -18.18 44.84
CA LEU A 49 -57.28 -18.95 44.38
C LEU A 49 -56.78 -18.57 42.96
N ARG A 50 -57.65 -18.03 42.08
CA ARG A 50 -57.27 -17.61 40.72
C ARG A 50 -56.66 -16.19 40.71
N ALA A 51 -56.99 -15.36 41.70
CA ALA A 51 -56.43 -14.00 41.77
C ALA A 51 -54.93 -13.94 42.10
N THR A 52 -54.36 -14.99 42.71
CA THR A 52 -52.95 -15.11 43.07
C THR A 52 -52.13 -15.92 42.06
N ILE A 53 -52.72 -16.85 41.32
CA ILE A 53 -52.01 -17.73 40.38
C ILE A 53 -51.66 -16.97 39.08
N LEU A 54 -52.55 -16.14 38.54
CA LEU A 54 -52.29 -15.42 37.31
C LEU A 54 -51.12 -14.43 37.42
N PRO A 55 -51.01 -13.57 38.43
CA PRO A 55 -49.85 -12.67 38.57
C PRO A 55 -48.56 -13.44 38.86
N ALA A 56 -48.58 -14.56 39.57
CA ALA A 56 -47.41 -15.38 39.82
C ALA A 56 -46.90 -16.02 38.52
N LEU A 57 -47.79 -16.54 37.66
CA LEU A 57 -47.45 -17.05 36.34
C LEU A 57 -46.88 -15.96 35.43
N LEU A 58 -47.44 -14.75 35.44
CA LEU A 58 -46.95 -13.62 34.65
C LEU A 58 -45.52 -13.22 35.07
N ILE A 59 -45.31 -13.14 36.41
CA ILE A 59 -43.98 -12.82 36.96
C ILE A 59 -42.97 -13.90 36.56
N THR A 60 -43.32 -15.19 36.62
CA THR A 60 -42.44 -16.28 36.21
C THR A 60 -42.10 -16.20 34.73
N VAL A 61 -43.06 -15.92 33.85
CA VAL A 61 -42.84 -15.72 32.44
C VAL A 61 -41.89 -14.54 32.17
N ILE A 62 -42.10 -13.42 32.86
CA ILE A 62 -41.23 -12.24 32.73
C ILE A 62 -39.80 -12.58 33.19
N ILE A 63 -39.63 -13.29 34.29
CA ILE A 63 -38.31 -13.71 34.78
C ILE A 63 -37.64 -14.65 33.76
N VAL A 64 -38.35 -15.64 33.24
CA VAL A 64 -37.82 -16.56 32.24
C VAL A 64 -37.42 -15.80 30.97
N LEU A 65 -38.25 -14.90 30.48
CA LEU A 65 -37.93 -14.09 29.28
C LEU A 65 -36.74 -13.17 29.55
N THR A 66 -36.62 -12.55 30.72
CA THR A 66 -35.51 -11.68 31.06
C THR A 66 -34.19 -12.46 31.15
N VAL A 67 -34.21 -13.61 31.84
CA VAL A 67 -33.04 -14.50 31.95
C VAL A 67 -32.63 -15.02 30.59
N SER A 68 -33.57 -15.44 29.75
CA SER A 68 -33.29 -15.91 28.38
C SER A 68 -32.72 -14.78 27.54
N TYR A 69 -33.24 -13.57 27.60
CA TYR A 69 -32.70 -12.42 26.87
C TYR A 69 -31.27 -12.07 27.31
N HIS A 70 -30.99 -12.06 28.61
CA HIS A 70 -29.64 -11.81 29.12
C HIS A 70 -28.67 -12.93 28.78
N SER A 71 -29.11 -14.19 28.81
CA SER A 71 -28.28 -15.34 28.40
C SER A 71 -27.96 -15.31 26.90
N LEU A 72 -28.92 -14.96 26.04
CA LEU A 72 -28.72 -14.79 24.61
C LEU A 72 -27.75 -13.64 24.32
N LYS A 73 -27.92 -12.51 25.00
CA LYS A 73 -27.05 -11.34 24.84
C LYS A 73 -25.62 -11.63 25.33
N PHE A 74 -25.45 -12.37 26.41
CA PHE A 74 -24.16 -12.81 26.92
C PHE A 74 -23.51 -13.82 25.97
N ALA A 75 -24.25 -14.78 25.44
CA ALA A 75 -23.75 -15.75 24.46
C ALA A 75 -23.33 -15.08 23.13
N SER A 76 -24.09 -14.08 22.65
CA SER A 76 -23.67 -13.32 21.46
C SER A 76 -22.40 -12.51 21.73
N SER A 77 -22.31 -11.82 22.85
CA SER A 77 -21.13 -11.04 23.24
C SER A 77 -19.87 -11.91 23.38
N THR A 78 -19.99 -13.12 23.94
CA THR A 78 -18.85 -14.04 24.05
C THR A 78 -18.46 -14.67 22.72
N ALA A 79 -19.44 -14.90 21.82
CA ALA A 79 -19.18 -15.40 20.48
C ALA A 79 -18.48 -14.32 19.63
N ASP A 80 -18.94 -13.07 19.70
CA ASP A 80 -18.33 -11.95 19.01
C ASP A 80 -16.90 -11.69 19.51
N ALA A 81 -16.67 -11.73 20.82
CA ALA A 81 -15.33 -11.63 21.40
C ALA A 81 -14.40 -12.79 20.97
N ALA A 82 -14.91 -14.01 20.87
CA ALA A 82 -14.13 -15.17 20.44
C ALA A 82 -13.78 -15.09 18.93
N VAL A 83 -14.69 -14.55 18.12
CA VAL A 83 -14.44 -14.29 16.68
C VAL A 83 -13.36 -13.21 16.53
N ASP A 84 -13.45 -12.15 17.32
CA ASP A 84 -12.51 -11.03 17.29
C ASP A 84 -11.08 -11.47 17.68
N VAL A 85 -10.93 -12.27 18.74
CA VAL A 85 -9.64 -12.85 19.16
C VAL A 85 -9.05 -13.76 18.09
N ARG A 86 -9.87 -14.60 17.45
CA ARG A 86 -9.41 -15.47 16.35
C ARG A 86 -8.98 -14.67 15.14
N SER A 87 -9.71 -13.61 14.81
CA SER A 87 -9.36 -12.69 13.73
C SER A 87 -8.02 -12.00 14.00
N ALA A 88 -7.84 -11.42 15.18
CA ALA A 88 -6.60 -10.76 15.59
C ALA A 88 -5.39 -11.72 15.58
N THR A 89 -5.56 -12.96 16.04
CA THR A 89 -4.51 -13.98 16.02
C THR A 89 -4.12 -14.34 14.59
N HIS A 90 -5.11 -14.47 13.70
CA HIS A 90 -4.86 -14.76 12.30
C HIS A 90 -4.15 -13.60 11.59
N GLN A 91 -4.57 -12.39 11.82
CA GLN A 91 -3.94 -11.18 11.28
C GLN A 91 -2.47 -11.05 11.72
N ALA A 92 -2.20 -11.29 13.01
CA ALA A 92 -0.83 -11.30 13.53
C ALA A 92 0.02 -12.42 12.90
N ALA A 93 -0.54 -13.60 12.67
CA ALA A 93 0.15 -14.70 12.00
C ALA A 93 0.45 -14.37 10.53
N LEU A 94 -0.49 -13.73 9.82
CA LEU A 94 -0.31 -13.29 8.45
C LEU A 94 0.75 -12.17 8.34
N ALA A 95 0.76 -11.22 9.27
CA ALA A 95 1.75 -10.15 9.31
C ALA A 95 3.18 -10.66 9.47
N LYS A 96 3.37 -11.78 10.19
CA LYS A 96 4.69 -12.44 10.33
C LYS A 96 5.28 -12.95 9.01
N HIS A 97 4.49 -13.04 7.95
CA HIS A 97 5.02 -13.34 6.61
C HIS A 97 6.01 -12.26 6.12
N ALA A 98 5.95 -11.04 6.67
CA ALA A 98 6.97 -10.01 6.41
C ALA A 98 8.39 -10.45 6.84
N HIS A 99 8.53 -11.43 7.73
CA HIS A 99 9.83 -11.99 8.14
C HIS A 99 10.38 -13.08 7.21
N ASN A 100 9.61 -13.54 6.23
CA ASN A 100 10.10 -14.51 5.27
C ASN A 100 11.11 -13.87 4.30
N SER A 101 11.74 -14.69 3.46
CA SER A 101 12.76 -14.22 2.53
C SER A 101 12.23 -13.34 1.38
N SER A 102 10.91 -13.28 1.18
CA SER A 102 10.26 -12.41 0.20
C SER A 102 9.52 -11.23 0.83
N LEU A 103 9.72 -10.99 2.14
CA LEU A 103 9.07 -9.91 2.89
C LEU A 103 7.53 -9.92 2.83
N GLY A 104 6.94 -11.11 2.65
CA GLY A 104 5.48 -11.27 2.53
C GLY A 104 4.91 -11.04 1.13
N PHE A 105 5.72 -10.72 0.14
CA PHE A 105 5.33 -10.67 -1.27
C PHE A 105 5.54 -12.03 -1.94
N GLY A 106 5.01 -12.21 -3.15
CA GLY A 106 5.25 -13.44 -3.93
C GLY A 106 6.73 -13.64 -4.24
N GLU A 107 7.39 -12.59 -4.71
CA GLU A 107 8.84 -12.55 -4.94
C GLU A 107 9.35 -11.11 -4.84
N ILE A 108 10.66 -10.95 -4.64
CA ILE A 108 11.35 -9.66 -4.75
C ILE A 108 12.25 -9.71 -5.97
N VAL A 109 12.08 -8.75 -6.86
CA VAL A 109 12.96 -8.57 -8.00
C VAL A 109 13.71 -7.25 -7.89
N TYR A 110 14.93 -7.19 -8.49
CA TYR A 110 15.64 -5.93 -8.61
C TYR A 110 16.10 -5.70 -10.03
N ILE A 111 16.04 -4.43 -10.45
CA ILE A 111 16.45 -4.01 -11.79
C ILE A 111 17.89 -3.54 -11.72
N SER A 112 18.76 -4.08 -12.57
CA SER A 112 20.14 -3.64 -12.69
C SER A 112 20.63 -3.82 -14.13
N MET A 113 21.44 -2.87 -14.59
CA MET A 113 22.08 -3.02 -15.91
C MET A 113 23.04 -4.21 -15.92
N PRO A 114 23.12 -4.98 -17.02
CA PRO A 114 23.94 -6.19 -17.09
C PRO A 114 25.43 -5.96 -16.84
N ASP A 115 25.94 -4.77 -17.12
CA ASP A 115 27.33 -4.36 -16.93
C ASP A 115 27.63 -3.77 -15.55
N ARG A 116 26.61 -3.56 -14.71
CA ARG A 116 26.75 -3.04 -13.33
C ARG A 116 26.97 -4.17 -12.32
N SER A 117 28.00 -5.01 -12.56
CA SER A 117 28.37 -6.07 -11.59
C SER A 117 28.66 -5.54 -10.20
N ASP A 118 29.20 -4.33 -10.08
CA ASP A 118 29.43 -3.63 -8.81
C ASP A 118 28.15 -3.47 -7.99
N ARG A 119 27.04 -3.07 -8.61
CA ARG A 119 25.73 -2.93 -7.97
C ARG A 119 25.06 -4.28 -7.72
N GLN A 120 25.21 -5.23 -8.65
CA GLN A 120 24.68 -6.60 -8.48
C GLN A 120 25.35 -7.32 -7.30
N ASP A 121 26.66 -7.19 -7.16
CA ASP A 121 27.41 -7.74 -6.00
C ASP A 121 26.95 -7.08 -4.70
N ALA A 122 26.80 -5.75 -4.68
CA ALA A 122 26.30 -5.01 -3.51
C ALA A 122 24.89 -5.45 -3.10
N MET A 123 23.98 -5.62 -4.06
CA MET A 123 22.61 -6.12 -3.81
C MET A 123 22.62 -7.57 -3.31
N THR A 124 23.48 -8.41 -3.84
CA THR A 124 23.64 -9.81 -3.39
C THR A 124 24.11 -9.87 -1.93
N LEU A 125 25.13 -9.11 -1.59
CA LEU A 125 25.64 -9.04 -0.22
C LEU A 125 24.60 -8.48 0.74
N LEU A 126 23.96 -7.37 0.39
CA LEU A 126 22.94 -6.71 1.19
C LEU A 126 21.75 -7.63 1.47
N SER A 127 21.23 -8.30 0.43
CA SER A 127 20.09 -9.22 0.56
C SER A 127 20.43 -10.47 1.36
N SER A 128 21.64 -11.02 1.14
CA SER A 128 22.15 -12.18 1.88
C SER A 128 22.28 -11.88 3.37
N SER A 129 22.84 -10.72 3.74
CA SER A 129 23.01 -10.31 5.14
C SER A 129 21.67 -10.15 5.89
N ALA A 130 20.62 -9.75 5.17
CA ALA A 130 19.26 -9.60 5.70
C ALA A 130 18.41 -10.89 5.61
N GLY A 131 18.93 -11.97 5.02
CA GLY A 131 18.15 -13.19 4.75
C GLY A 131 16.96 -12.93 3.83
N ILE A 132 17.14 -12.06 2.84
CA ILE A 132 16.16 -11.71 1.80
C ILE A 132 16.60 -12.35 0.48
N LYS A 133 15.66 -12.90 -0.27
CA LYS A 133 15.92 -13.46 -1.60
C LYS A 133 15.45 -12.48 -2.66
N ILE A 134 16.36 -12.11 -3.56
CA ILE A 134 16.07 -11.20 -4.66
C ILE A 134 16.43 -11.86 -5.98
N LYS A 135 15.74 -11.47 -7.05
CA LYS A 135 15.97 -11.97 -8.40
C LYS A 135 16.26 -10.82 -9.34
N LEU A 136 17.31 -10.94 -10.14
CA LEU A 136 17.66 -9.94 -11.14
C LEU A 136 16.65 -9.91 -12.29
N ILE A 137 16.17 -8.71 -12.61
CA ILE A 137 15.57 -8.34 -13.89
C ILE A 137 16.59 -7.49 -14.63
N PRO A 138 17.08 -7.89 -15.78
CA PRO A 138 18.06 -7.12 -16.52
C PRO A 138 17.52 -5.74 -16.91
N GLY A 139 18.30 -4.71 -16.63
CA GLY A 139 18.09 -3.38 -17.16
C GLY A 139 18.14 -3.38 -18.70
N VAL A 140 17.56 -2.38 -19.32
CA VAL A 140 17.43 -2.30 -20.76
C VAL A 140 18.20 -1.10 -21.28
N ASN A 141 19.08 -1.33 -22.28
CA ASN A 141 19.66 -0.24 -23.03
C ASN A 141 18.60 0.38 -23.96
N GLY A 142 18.14 1.58 -23.62
CA GLY A 142 17.07 2.22 -24.39
C GLY A 142 17.43 2.53 -25.84
N SER A 143 18.72 2.62 -26.17
CA SER A 143 19.16 2.82 -27.56
C SER A 143 18.93 1.57 -28.46
N GLU A 144 18.70 0.41 -27.86
CA GLU A 144 18.46 -0.85 -28.55
C GLU A 144 16.94 -1.17 -28.67
N ILE A 145 16.09 -0.34 -28.11
CA ILE A 145 14.64 -0.51 -28.24
C ILE A 145 14.22 -0.24 -29.66
N SER A 146 13.54 -1.23 -30.27
CA SER A 146 13.01 -1.07 -31.63
C SER A 146 12.08 0.17 -31.68
N PRO A 147 12.17 1.02 -32.71
CA PRO A 147 11.27 2.16 -32.88
C PRO A 147 9.80 1.78 -32.84
N LYS A 148 9.41 0.58 -33.25
CA LYS A 148 8.04 0.05 -33.20
C LYS A 148 7.57 -0.30 -31.77
N ALA A 149 8.49 -0.37 -30.81
CA ALA A 149 8.19 -0.71 -29.42
C ALA A 149 8.25 0.52 -28.50
N ILE A 150 8.55 1.70 -29.05
CA ILE A 150 8.48 2.97 -28.33
C ILE A 150 7.00 3.34 -28.18
N PRO A 151 6.53 3.75 -26.99
CA PRO A 151 5.16 4.22 -26.79
C PRO A 151 4.80 5.38 -27.73
N ASP A 152 3.59 5.33 -28.31
CA ASP A 152 3.16 6.27 -29.35
C ASP A 152 3.19 7.75 -28.91
N GLN A 153 2.95 8.01 -27.63
CA GLN A 153 2.93 9.36 -27.06
C GLN A 153 4.27 9.78 -26.43
N ALA A 154 5.29 8.94 -26.54
CA ALA A 154 6.62 9.31 -26.05
C ALA A 154 7.15 10.54 -26.81
N PRO A 155 7.70 11.56 -26.11
CA PRO A 155 8.30 12.71 -26.76
C PRO A 155 9.36 12.29 -27.78
N SER A 156 9.41 12.96 -28.92
CA SER A 156 10.37 12.65 -30.00
C SER A 156 11.83 12.82 -29.58
N ASP A 157 12.08 13.62 -28.55
CA ASP A 157 13.39 13.87 -27.93
C ASP A 157 13.61 13.10 -26.64
N ILE A 158 12.76 12.11 -26.35
CA ILE A 158 12.90 11.30 -25.15
C ILE A 158 14.27 10.63 -25.08
N ARG A 159 14.91 10.70 -23.93
CA ARG A 159 16.24 10.11 -23.75
C ARG A 159 16.18 8.58 -23.77
N ALA A 160 17.19 7.97 -24.37
CA ALA A 160 17.33 6.52 -24.39
C ALA A 160 17.35 5.91 -22.97
N SER A 161 18.00 6.59 -22.00
CA SER A 161 18.00 6.14 -20.60
C SER A 161 16.60 6.10 -19.97
N VAL A 162 15.71 7.04 -20.32
CA VAL A 162 14.31 7.05 -19.85
C VAL A 162 13.54 5.89 -20.47
N LEU A 163 13.69 5.66 -21.75
CA LEU A 163 13.08 4.50 -22.44
C LEU A 163 13.58 3.18 -21.87
N GLY A 164 14.89 3.06 -21.62
CA GLY A 164 15.49 1.86 -21.01
C GLY A 164 14.95 1.61 -19.59
N CYS A 165 14.89 2.63 -18.76
CA CYS A 165 14.31 2.57 -17.42
C CYS A 165 12.86 2.11 -17.48
N TRP A 166 12.00 2.77 -18.25
CA TRP A 166 10.61 2.34 -18.44
C TRP A 166 10.50 0.89 -18.89
N ARG A 167 11.28 0.48 -19.90
CA ARG A 167 11.19 -0.88 -20.44
C ARG A 167 11.61 -1.93 -19.42
N ALA A 168 12.62 -1.64 -18.60
CA ALA A 168 13.05 -2.53 -17.53
C ALA A 168 11.96 -2.72 -16.46
N HIS A 169 11.31 -1.64 -16.02
CA HIS A 169 10.14 -1.73 -15.14
C HIS A 169 8.98 -2.48 -15.77
N ALA A 170 8.69 -2.23 -17.05
CA ALA A 170 7.65 -2.95 -17.78
C ALA A 170 7.97 -4.44 -17.95
N ASN A 171 9.25 -4.83 -18.01
CA ASN A 171 9.66 -6.23 -17.96
C ASN A 171 9.37 -6.86 -16.60
N ALA A 172 9.58 -6.14 -15.50
CA ALA A 172 9.22 -6.61 -14.17
C ALA A 172 7.68 -6.77 -14.00
N TRP A 173 6.88 -5.85 -14.57
CA TRP A 173 5.41 -6.00 -14.57
C TRP A 173 4.96 -7.20 -15.39
N ARG A 174 5.55 -7.41 -16.56
CA ARG A 174 5.30 -8.58 -17.42
C ARG A 174 5.69 -9.87 -16.71
N TYR A 175 6.83 -9.88 -16.02
CA TYR A 175 7.29 -11.02 -15.23
C TYR A 175 6.24 -11.48 -14.21
N LEU A 176 5.60 -10.56 -13.49
CA LEU A 176 4.51 -10.89 -12.57
C LEU A 176 3.33 -11.53 -13.32
N LEU A 177 2.94 -11.02 -14.49
CA LEU A 177 1.79 -11.54 -15.24
C LEU A 177 2.06 -12.93 -15.85
N GLU A 178 3.32 -13.23 -16.15
CA GLU A 178 3.76 -14.54 -16.66
C GLU A 178 3.98 -15.59 -15.56
N SER A 179 3.82 -15.20 -14.27
CA SER A 179 3.93 -16.07 -13.10
C SER A 179 2.56 -16.36 -12.49
N ASP A 180 2.50 -17.23 -11.47
CA ASP A 180 1.30 -17.51 -10.67
C ASP A 180 1.21 -16.64 -9.40
N MET A 181 2.12 -15.68 -9.21
CA MET A 181 2.17 -14.84 -8.02
C MET A 181 1.10 -13.74 -8.06
N ASP A 182 0.61 -13.34 -6.89
CA ASP A 182 -0.33 -12.22 -6.75
C ASP A 182 0.36 -10.86 -6.72
N THR A 183 1.59 -10.82 -6.18
CA THR A 183 2.35 -9.59 -5.95
C THR A 183 3.84 -9.80 -6.22
N VAL A 184 4.51 -8.72 -6.64
CA VAL A 184 5.98 -8.64 -6.72
C VAL A 184 6.42 -7.33 -6.10
N LEU A 185 7.49 -7.37 -5.30
CA LEU A 185 8.21 -6.19 -4.82
C LEU A 185 9.38 -5.93 -5.78
N ILE A 186 9.45 -4.73 -6.32
CA ILE A 186 10.43 -4.29 -7.33
C ILE A 186 11.38 -3.30 -6.70
N PHE A 187 12.68 -3.54 -6.82
CA PHE A 187 13.75 -2.69 -6.35
C PHE A 187 14.59 -2.13 -7.50
N GLU A 188 15.16 -0.96 -7.31
CA GLU A 188 16.33 -0.48 -8.08
C GLU A 188 17.62 -0.94 -7.39
N ASP A 189 18.74 -1.01 -8.10
CA ASP A 189 19.98 -1.59 -7.61
C ASP A 189 20.82 -0.68 -6.70
N ASP A 190 20.34 0.55 -6.50
CA ASP A 190 20.97 1.56 -5.63
C ASP A 190 20.19 1.81 -4.35
N LEU A 191 19.34 0.88 -3.94
CA LEU A 191 18.56 1.04 -2.71
C LEU A 191 19.32 0.62 -1.45
N ASP A 192 18.81 1.08 -0.31
CA ASP A 192 19.14 0.67 1.03
C ASP A 192 17.86 0.58 1.88
N TRP A 193 17.95 -0.08 3.04
CA TRP A 193 16.84 -0.19 3.98
C TRP A 193 17.29 -0.12 5.43
N ASN A 194 16.34 0.11 6.32
CA ASN A 194 16.56 0.00 7.76
C ASN A 194 16.98 -1.43 8.13
N PRO A 195 18.00 -1.65 8.99
CA PRO A 195 18.37 -2.99 9.45
C PRO A 195 17.20 -3.83 9.99
N ASN A 196 16.16 -3.19 10.55
CA ASN A 196 14.93 -3.84 11.01
C ASN A 196 13.79 -3.80 9.96
N VAL A 197 14.09 -3.84 8.68
CA VAL A 197 13.08 -3.77 7.61
C VAL A 197 11.96 -4.80 7.75
N LYS A 198 12.26 -5.99 8.26
CA LYS A 198 11.27 -7.05 8.49
C LYS A 198 10.25 -6.65 9.56
N GLY A 199 10.69 -6.06 10.66
CA GLY A 199 9.80 -5.53 11.70
C GLY A 199 8.98 -4.33 11.22
N THR A 200 9.59 -3.43 10.45
CA THR A 200 8.87 -2.31 9.81
C THR A 200 7.73 -2.83 8.91
N LEU A 201 8.00 -3.85 8.09
CA LEU A 201 7.00 -4.40 7.18
C LEU A 201 5.96 -5.29 7.88
N GLU A 202 6.30 -5.97 8.98
CA GLU A 202 5.33 -6.64 9.85
C GLU A 202 4.32 -5.63 10.41
N THR A 203 4.83 -4.52 10.96
CA THR A 203 3.98 -3.43 11.47
C THR A 203 3.11 -2.84 10.37
N LEU A 204 3.67 -2.57 9.18
CA LEU A 204 2.90 -2.11 8.03
C LEU A 204 1.77 -3.08 7.68
N SER A 205 2.06 -4.39 7.63
CA SER A 205 1.06 -5.41 7.34
C SER A 205 -0.10 -5.36 8.35
N MET A 206 0.20 -5.27 9.64
CA MET A 206 -0.83 -5.13 10.69
C MET A 206 -1.66 -3.86 10.50
N GLN A 207 -1.02 -2.74 10.17
CA GLN A 207 -1.72 -1.48 9.91
C GLN A 207 -2.62 -1.57 8.69
N MET A 208 -2.16 -2.18 7.60
CA MET A 208 -2.95 -2.33 6.37
C MET A 208 -4.15 -3.25 6.55
N GLN A 209 -4.00 -4.34 7.30
CA GLN A 209 -5.10 -5.28 7.58
C GLN A 209 -6.22 -4.64 8.41
N ASN A 210 -5.88 -3.68 9.28
CA ASN A 210 -6.80 -2.98 10.15
C ASN A 210 -7.16 -1.57 9.65
N SER A 211 -6.70 -1.20 8.47
CA SER A 211 -6.82 0.15 7.95
C SER A 211 -8.24 0.48 7.49
N LYS A 212 -8.70 1.68 7.86
CA LYS A 212 -9.95 2.28 7.38
C LYS A 212 -9.80 2.97 6.02
N ILE A 213 -8.57 3.07 5.48
CA ILE A 213 -8.34 3.70 4.17
C ILE A 213 -8.55 2.73 3.00
N ARG A 214 -8.78 1.46 3.27
CA ARG A 214 -9.10 0.48 2.24
C ARG A 214 -10.39 0.85 1.53
N VAL A 215 -10.41 0.64 0.22
CA VAL A 215 -11.58 0.93 -0.61
C VAL A 215 -12.52 -0.27 -0.69
N ASP A 216 -11.93 -1.48 -0.78
CA ASP A 216 -12.68 -2.73 -0.92
C ASP A 216 -12.51 -3.60 0.32
N GLU A 217 -13.59 -4.26 0.73
CA GLU A 217 -13.52 -5.29 1.78
C GLU A 217 -12.65 -6.46 1.30
N PRO A 218 -11.74 -6.98 2.15
CA PRO A 218 -10.89 -8.08 1.77
C PRO A 218 -11.69 -9.36 1.53
N SER A 219 -11.40 -10.06 0.45
CA SER A 219 -11.94 -11.40 0.19
C SER A 219 -11.36 -12.44 1.17
N ASP A 220 -12.00 -13.60 1.28
CA ASP A 220 -11.48 -14.69 2.11
C ASP A 220 -10.13 -15.22 1.62
N TYR A 221 -9.87 -15.15 0.31
CA TYR A 221 -8.57 -15.46 -0.27
C TYR A 221 -7.51 -14.47 0.23
N GLU A 222 -7.77 -13.19 0.07
CA GLU A 222 -6.88 -12.12 0.50
C GLU A 222 -6.55 -12.19 1.99
N ARG A 223 -7.57 -12.40 2.84
CA ARG A 223 -7.38 -12.55 4.29
C ARG A 223 -6.42 -13.68 4.67
N ARG A 224 -6.33 -14.74 3.85
CA ARG A 224 -5.47 -15.90 4.14
C ARG A 224 -4.05 -15.76 3.66
N ILE A 225 -3.80 -15.03 2.58
CA ILE A 225 -2.50 -15.12 1.89
C ILE A 225 -1.80 -13.79 1.67
N ALA A 226 -2.51 -12.66 1.75
CA ALA A 226 -1.98 -11.35 1.38
C ALA A 226 -1.71 -10.47 2.62
N PRO A 227 -0.49 -10.46 3.16
CA PRO A 227 -0.15 -9.67 4.34
C PRO A 227 -0.47 -8.18 4.21
N TYR A 228 -0.33 -7.65 3.01
CA TYR A 228 -0.57 -6.22 2.70
C TYR A 228 -1.88 -5.99 1.96
N GLY A 229 -2.76 -7.00 1.86
CA GLY A 229 -3.97 -6.92 1.05
C GLY A 229 -3.70 -6.94 -0.45
N LEU A 230 -4.79 -6.87 -1.25
CA LEU A 230 -4.75 -6.87 -2.72
C LEU A 230 -5.67 -5.79 -3.33
N ASP A 231 -6.18 -4.85 -2.53
CA ASP A 231 -7.09 -3.80 -3.00
C ASP A 231 -6.38 -2.62 -3.70
N TRP A 232 -5.06 -2.66 -3.78
CA TRP A 232 -4.20 -1.68 -4.43
C TRP A 232 -3.60 -2.23 -5.75
N ASP A 233 -3.19 -1.34 -6.63
CA ASP A 233 -2.43 -1.65 -7.84
C ASP A 233 -0.93 -1.53 -7.59
N VAL A 234 -0.54 -0.46 -6.87
CA VAL A 234 0.85 -0.16 -6.50
C VAL A 234 0.93 0.24 -5.04
N LEU A 235 1.88 -0.35 -4.31
CA LEU A 235 2.23 0.01 -2.94
C LEU A 235 3.64 0.60 -2.93
N TYR A 236 3.75 1.91 -2.72
CA TYR A 236 5.03 2.60 -2.65
C TYR A 236 5.65 2.47 -1.26
N LEU A 237 6.81 1.83 -1.20
CA LEU A 237 7.58 1.57 0.03
C LEU A 237 8.93 2.29 0.04
N GLY A 238 9.41 2.73 -1.11
CA GLY A 238 10.65 3.47 -1.30
C GLY A 238 10.48 4.58 -2.31
N SER A 239 10.32 5.81 -1.85
CA SER A 239 10.16 7.00 -2.67
C SER A 239 10.92 8.17 -2.05
N TRP A 240 11.51 9.00 -2.89
CA TRP A 240 12.13 10.24 -2.44
C TRP A 240 11.12 11.24 -1.90
N ARG A 241 9.91 11.21 -2.44
CA ARG A 241 8.85 12.17 -2.14
C ARG A 241 7.51 11.45 -2.12
N HIS A 242 6.77 11.70 -1.08
CA HIS A 242 5.37 11.37 -0.98
C HIS A 242 4.57 12.65 -0.77
N GLY A 243 3.49 12.81 -1.51
CA GLY A 243 2.52 13.86 -1.28
C GLY A 243 1.14 13.25 -1.27
N GLY A 244 0.37 13.51 -0.23
CA GLY A 244 -1.02 13.07 -0.13
C GLY A 244 -1.89 13.75 -1.19
N ASN A 245 -3.00 13.09 -1.52
CA ASN A 245 -4.05 13.71 -2.30
C ASN A 245 -4.73 14.82 -1.46
N PRO A 246 -4.74 16.07 -1.91
CA PRO A 246 -5.35 17.18 -1.17
C PRO A 246 -6.85 16.98 -0.91
N ASP A 247 -7.54 16.19 -1.75
CA ASP A 247 -8.96 15.87 -1.58
C ASP A 247 -9.22 14.77 -0.54
N PHE A 248 -8.18 14.01 -0.16
CA PHE A 248 -8.24 12.88 0.76
C PHE A 248 -7.19 12.97 1.88
N LYS A 249 -6.77 14.17 2.25
CA LYS A 249 -5.73 14.37 3.27
C LYS A 249 -6.09 13.82 4.66
N ASP A 250 -7.38 13.67 4.94
CA ASP A 250 -7.87 13.08 6.20
C ASP A 250 -8.01 11.54 6.12
N VAL A 251 -7.79 10.95 4.93
CA VAL A 251 -7.84 9.52 4.70
C VAL A 251 -6.43 8.96 4.84
N VAL A 252 -5.96 8.84 6.07
CA VAL A 252 -4.62 8.37 6.40
C VAL A 252 -4.66 7.40 7.56
N GLN A 253 -3.70 6.47 7.59
CA GLN A 253 -3.42 5.60 8.73
C GLN A 253 -2.10 6.05 9.36
N ILE A 254 -2.13 6.43 10.65
CA ILE A 254 -0.96 6.95 11.37
C ILE A 254 -0.71 6.06 12.59
N TRP A 255 0.54 5.69 12.84
CA TRP A 255 0.94 4.91 14.02
C TRP A 255 2.32 5.29 14.52
N ASP A 256 2.60 4.97 15.78
CA ASP A 256 3.92 5.09 16.36
C ASP A 256 4.82 3.99 15.81
N ASP A 257 5.98 4.36 15.29
CA ASP A 257 6.94 3.44 14.70
C ASP A 257 8.37 3.79 15.17
N PRO A 258 9.02 2.91 15.94
CA PRO A 258 10.37 3.16 16.45
C PRO A 258 11.43 3.14 15.34
N ASP A 259 11.10 2.65 14.15
CA ASP A 259 12.02 2.51 13.02
C ASP A 259 11.95 3.69 12.04
N VAL A 260 11.23 4.76 12.37
CA VAL A 260 11.33 6.00 11.59
C VAL A 260 12.62 6.75 11.94
N PRO A 261 13.26 7.44 10.98
CA PRO A 261 14.37 8.32 11.26
C PRO A 261 13.90 9.54 12.05
N ASP A 262 14.79 10.14 12.83
CA ASP A 262 14.53 11.45 13.41
C ASP A 262 14.36 12.53 12.32
N SER A 263 13.97 13.73 12.70
CA SER A 263 13.72 14.83 11.75
C SER A 263 14.98 15.21 10.95
N SER A 264 16.18 15.00 11.50
CA SER A 264 17.44 15.28 10.80
C SER A 264 17.79 14.25 9.73
N GLY A 265 17.29 13.01 9.88
CA GLY A 265 17.44 11.92 8.92
C GLY A 265 16.44 12.00 7.76
N LEU A 266 15.44 12.90 7.82
CA LEU A 266 14.50 13.13 6.73
C LEU A 266 15.04 14.15 5.73
N ASN A 267 14.72 13.97 4.46
CA ASN A 267 14.92 15.03 3.48
C ASN A 267 14.02 16.22 3.81
N GLN A 268 14.55 17.42 3.63
CA GLN A 268 13.93 18.69 4.01
C GLN A 268 13.66 19.56 2.78
N GLY A 269 12.85 20.59 2.98
CA GLY A 269 12.52 21.56 1.96
C GLY A 269 11.23 21.23 1.20
N ARG A 270 11.01 21.95 0.11
CA ARG A 270 9.81 21.78 -0.71
C ARG A 270 9.76 20.39 -1.34
N TYR A 271 8.62 19.73 -1.21
CA TYR A 271 8.38 18.39 -1.73
C TYR A 271 9.19 17.27 -1.04
N SER A 272 9.54 17.47 0.22
CA SER A 272 10.23 16.48 1.04
C SER A 272 9.27 15.55 1.79
N ASN A 273 9.83 14.47 2.38
CA ASN A 273 9.05 13.64 3.31
C ASN A 273 8.66 14.40 4.57
N GLN A 274 9.50 15.33 5.06
CA GLN A 274 9.15 16.17 6.19
C GLN A 274 7.93 17.06 5.88
N GLU A 275 7.91 17.73 4.72
CA GLU A 275 6.75 18.52 4.28
C GLU A 275 5.51 17.63 4.11
N ALA A 276 5.66 16.41 3.59
CA ALA A 276 4.56 15.47 3.43
C ALA A 276 3.96 15.07 4.79
N LEU A 277 4.78 14.80 5.80
CA LEU A 277 4.31 14.47 7.15
C LEU A 277 3.52 15.63 7.78
N HIS A 278 3.97 16.87 7.62
CA HIS A 278 3.19 18.06 8.03
C HIS A 278 1.86 18.16 7.28
N ASN A 279 1.84 17.89 5.97
CA ASN A 279 0.62 17.90 5.17
C ASN A 279 -0.37 16.81 5.58
N PHE A 280 0.10 15.70 6.17
CA PHE A 280 -0.72 14.67 6.80
C PHE A 280 -1.15 15.01 8.24
N GLY A 281 -0.78 16.19 8.74
CA GLY A 281 -1.20 16.71 10.03
C GLY A 281 -0.28 16.38 11.21
N LEU A 282 0.91 15.83 10.99
CA LEU A 282 1.87 15.59 12.07
C LEU A 282 2.51 16.91 12.51
N THR A 283 2.69 17.05 13.81
CA THR A 283 3.46 18.13 14.42
C THR A 283 4.96 17.83 14.38
N ASP A 284 5.80 18.85 14.60
CA ASP A 284 7.26 18.67 14.71
C ASP A 284 7.68 17.64 15.79
N GLU A 285 6.88 17.53 16.87
CA GLU A 285 7.14 16.59 17.98
C GLU A 285 6.80 15.14 17.61
N GLU A 286 5.91 14.93 16.64
CA GLU A 286 5.48 13.62 16.14
C GLU A 286 6.36 13.13 14.98
N ILE A 287 6.96 14.05 14.23
CA ILE A 287 7.94 13.75 13.19
C ILE A 287 9.16 13.08 13.84
N GLY A 288 9.57 11.93 13.30
CA GLY A 288 10.61 11.09 13.89
C GLY A 288 10.11 10.04 14.88
N LYS A 289 8.78 9.98 15.11
CA LYS A 289 8.14 8.97 15.97
C LYS A 289 7.02 8.21 15.27
N LYS A 290 6.42 8.79 14.25
CA LYS A 290 5.23 8.25 13.58
C LYS A 290 5.49 7.99 12.11
N ARG A 291 4.80 6.98 11.61
CA ARG A 291 4.73 6.62 10.20
C ARG A 291 3.31 6.80 9.69
N VAL A 292 3.18 7.10 8.42
CA VAL A 292 1.90 7.37 7.76
C VAL A 292 1.77 6.46 6.53
N LEU A 293 0.62 5.82 6.39
CA LEU A 293 0.16 5.22 5.15
C LEU A 293 -0.99 6.07 4.61
N ALA A 294 -0.87 6.48 3.36
CA ALA A 294 -1.85 7.33 2.69
C ALA A 294 -2.16 6.84 1.28
N PRO A 295 -3.31 7.18 0.69
CA PRO A 295 -3.53 6.99 -0.74
C PRO A 295 -2.43 7.66 -1.56
N ALA A 296 -1.83 6.91 -2.49
CA ALA A 296 -0.76 7.41 -3.33
C ALA A 296 -1.28 8.48 -4.30
N TYR A 297 -0.57 9.60 -4.40
CA TYR A 297 -0.94 10.71 -5.28
C TYR A 297 0.27 11.40 -5.90
N TRP A 298 1.25 11.81 -5.08
CA TRP A 298 2.54 12.32 -5.49
C TRP A 298 3.63 11.37 -4.98
N THR A 299 4.13 10.51 -5.87
CA THR A 299 5.20 9.55 -5.56
C THR A 299 6.31 9.76 -6.58
N MET A 300 7.52 10.02 -6.13
CA MET A 300 8.68 10.25 -7.00
C MET A 300 9.76 9.24 -6.69
N HIS A 301 10.46 8.80 -7.70
CA HIS A 301 11.40 7.69 -7.72
C HIS A 301 10.72 6.31 -7.55
N THR A 302 11.30 5.32 -8.18
CA THR A 302 10.86 3.92 -8.18
C THR A 302 11.81 3.02 -7.39
N THR A 303 12.50 3.59 -6.39
CA THR A 303 13.53 2.90 -5.58
C THR A 303 13.05 1.58 -5.00
N GLY A 304 11.77 1.53 -4.52
CA GLY A 304 11.18 0.29 -4.03
C GLY A 304 9.65 0.39 -3.99
N TYR A 305 8.96 -0.45 -4.77
CA TYR A 305 7.50 -0.49 -4.79
C TYR A 305 7.00 -1.90 -5.10
N ALA A 306 5.84 -2.24 -4.56
CA ALA A 306 5.19 -3.50 -4.89
C ALA A 306 4.03 -3.26 -5.87
N ILE A 307 3.75 -4.29 -6.68
CA ILE A 307 2.61 -4.30 -7.60
C ILE A 307 1.78 -5.57 -7.41
N THR A 308 0.47 -5.45 -7.61
CA THR A 308 -0.45 -6.57 -7.80
C THR A 308 -0.54 -6.94 -9.27
N ARG A 309 -1.10 -8.13 -9.57
CA ARG A 309 -1.40 -8.52 -10.97
C ARG A 309 -2.27 -7.48 -11.69
N ARG A 310 -3.30 -6.94 -11.00
CA ARG A 310 -4.14 -5.87 -11.55
C ARG A 310 -3.35 -4.60 -11.82
N GLY A 311 -2.44 -4.22 -10.92
CA GLY A 311 -1.53 -3.09 -11.11
C GLY A 311 -0.62 -3.28 -12.32
N ALA A 312 0.00 -4.45 -12.46
CA ALA A 312 0.84 -4.79 -13.60
C ALA A 312 0.06 -4.72 -14.93
N GLN A 313 -1.18 -5.23 -14.97
CA GLN A 313 -2.06 -5.13 -16.13
C GLN A 313 -2.34 -3.68 -16.51
N ARG A 314 -2.71 -2.84 -15.52
CA ARG A 314 -3.02 -1.42 -15.74
C ARG A 314 -1.81 -0.63 -16.23
N LEU A 315 -0.64 -0.84 -15.63
CA LEU A 315 0.61 -0.17 -16.02
C LEU A 315 1.02 -0.54 -17.45
N LEU A 316 1.03 -1.83 -17.80
CA LEU A 316 1.32 -2.28 -19.16
C LEU A 316 0.28 -1.80 -20.16
N PHE A 317 -1.01 -1.81 -19.79
CA PHE A 317 -2.08 -1.32 -20.65
C PHE A 317 -1.92 0.17 -20.96
N GLN A 318 -1.69 1.00 -19.95
CA GLN A 318 -1.56 2.44 -20.13
C GLN A 318 -0.28 2.81 -20.87
N MET A 319 0.88 2.39 -20.36
CA MET A 319 2.16 2.86 -20.88
C MET A 319 2.66 2.10 -22.11
N SER A 320 2.31 0.79 -22.22
CA SER A 320 2.83 -0.03 -23.32
C SER A 320 1.82 -0.27 -24.42
N TYR A 321 0.58 -0.68 -24.08
CA TYR A 321 -0.42 -1.04 -25.08
C TYR A 321 -1.11 0.18 -25.70
N ILE A 322 -1.55 1.13 -24.90
CA ILE A 322 -2.06 2.43 -25.38
C ILE A 322 -0.91 3.34 -25.81
N GLY A 323 0.28 3.17 -25.20
CA GLY A 323 1.42 4.03 -25.48
C GLY A 323 1.32 5.42 -24.83
N ASP A 324 0.52 5.56 -23.78
CA ASP A 324 0.30 6.81 -23.02
C ASP A 324 1.46 7.03 -22.03
N MET A 325 2.62 7.40 -22.56
CA MET A 325 3.85 7.66 -21.81
C MET A 325 4.50 8.96 -22.31
N HIS A 326 4.75 9.90 -21.40
CA HIS A 326 5.27 11.23 -21.74
C HIS A 326 6.63 11.56 -21.11
N GLY A 327 7.17 10.69 -20.26
CA GLY A 327 8.42 10.95 -19.55
C GLY A 327 8.93 9.81 -18.69
N ASP A 328 9.60 10.17 -17.60
CA ASP A 328 10.18 9.21 -16.65
C ASP A 328 9.10 8.33 -16.00
N VAL A 329 9.40 7.06 -15.80
CA VAL A 329 8.43 6.04 -15.34
C VAL A 329 7.76 6.39 -14.01
N ASP A 330 8.49 6.98 -13.08
CA ASP A 330 7.97 7.42 -11.78
C ASP A 330 6.99 8.59 -11.91
N VAL A 331 7.26 9.52 -12.81
CA VAL A 331 6.37 10.64 -13.14
C VAL A 331 5.09 10.12 -13.78
N GLU A 332 5.20 9.13 -14.67
CA GLU A 332 4.05 8.51 -15.32
C GLU A 332 3.16 7.75 -14.32
N ILE A 333 3.74 6.95 -13.42
CA ILE A 333 2.98 6.28 -12.36
C ILE A 333 2.26 7.31 -11.49
N THR A 334 2.94 8.39 -11.12
CA THR A 334 2.35 9.52 -10.38
C THR A 334 1.19 10.16 -11.15
N ARG A 335 1.33 10.37 -12.47
CA ARG A 335 0.27 10.89 -13.32
C ARG A 335 -0.95 9.97 -13.31
N LEU A 336 -0.75 8.68 -13.45
CA LEU A 336 -1.83 7.69 -13.45
C LEU A 336 -2.60 7.64 -12.12
N PHE A 337 -1.93 7.84 -10.97
CA PHE A 337 -2.62 8.01 -9.68
C PHE A 337 -3.50 9.27 -9.68
N ARG A 338 -2.96 10.39 -10.14
CA ARG A 338 -3.67 11.68 -10.17
C ARG A 338 -4.86 11.69 -11.12
N GLU A 339 -4.80 10.89 -12.19
CA GLU A 339 -5.88 10.68 -13.14
C GLU A 339 -6.90 9.60 -12.69
N GLY A 340 -6.69 8.98 -11.53
CA GLY A 340 -7.55 7.90 -11.03
C GLY A 340 -7.48 6.59 -11.84
N LYS A 341 -6.45 6.45 -12.68
CA LYS A 341 -6.20 5.25 -13.49
C LYS A 341 -5.49 4.13 -12.71
N LEU A 342 -4.83 4.49 -11.62
CA LEU A 342 -4.21 3.56 -10.66
C LEU A 342 -4.74 3.83 -9.26
N ARG A 343 -4.83 2.77 -8.47
CA ARG A 343 -5.07 2.81 -7.03
C ARG A 343 -3.80 2.40 -6.30
N GLY A 344 -3.43 3.11 -5.27
CA GLY A 344 -2.26 2.72 -4.49
C GLY A 344 -2.17 3.39 -3.15
N TYR A 345 -1.22 2.92 -2.38
CA TYR A 345 -0.85 3.50 -1.09
C TYR A 345 0.64 3.87 -1.10
N SER A 346 0.99 4.83 -0.29
CA SER A 346 2.38 5.25 -0.07
C SER A 346 2.71 5.33 1.40
N LEU A 347 3.90 4.85 1.76
CA LEU A 347 4.42 4.81 3.13
C LEU A 347 5.36 6.00 3.36
N THR A 348 5.14 6.77 4.41
CA THR A 348 5.94 7.96 4.76
C THR A 348 6.28 7.98 6.27
N PRO A 349 7.54 8.03 6.67
CA PRO A 349 8.75 7.82 5.88
C PRO A 349 8.78 6.44 5.24
N PRO A 350 9.53 6.27 4.12
CA PRO A 350 9.57 5.00 3.40
C PRO A 350 10.33 3.90 4.17
N ALA A 351 10.13 2.64 3.76
CA ALA A 351 10.91 1.49 4.26
C ALA A 351 12.25 1.32 3.53
N PHE A 352 12.30 1.79 2.29
CA PHE A 352 13.47 1.71 1.40
C PHE A 352 13.85 3.12 0.95
N SER A 353 15.14 3.37 0.77
CA SER A 353 15.65 4.65 0.31
C SER A 353 16.79 4.45 -0.68
N GLN A 354 17.02 5.44 -1.52
CA GLN A 354 18.17 5.43 -2.43
C GLN A 354 19.46 5.60 -1.63
N PHE A 355 20.43 4.75 -1.90
CA PHE A 355 21.79 4.87 -1.41
C PHE A 355 22.63 5.62 -2.44
N LYS A 356 22.96 6.87 -2.13
CA LYS A 356 23.67 7.74 -3.05
C LYS A 356 25.17 7.59 -2.91
N VAL A 357 25.78 6.77 -3.75
CA VAL A 357 27.23 6.64 -3.88
C VAL A 357 27.75 7.84 -4.67
N GLY A 358 28.70 8.59 -4.12
CA GLY A 358 29.27 9.74 -4.81
C GLY A 358 28.26 10.86 -5.18
N GLY A 359 27.11 10.90 -4.54
CA GLY A 359 26.01 11.82 -4.85
C GLY A 359 25.26 11.41 -6.12
N THR A 360 24.82 12.40 -6.92
CA THR A 360 24.06 12.18 -8.15
C THR A 360 24.89 11.62 -9.32
N LYS A 361 26.17 11.41 -9.13
CA LYS A 361 27.12 11.06 -10.21
C LYS A 361 27.10 9.59 -10.63
N ASP A 362 26.56 8.71 -9.80
CA ASP A 362 26.47 7.28 -10.07
C ASP A 362 25.17 6.85 -10.80
N SER A 363 24.30 7.78 -11.16
CA SER A 363 23.07 7.46 -11.88
C SER A 363 23.29 7.33 -13.38
N ASP A 364 22.91 6.20 -13.96
CA ASP A 364 22.93 5.96 -15.39
C ASP A 364 21.80 6.68 -16.14
N ASN A 365 20.81 7.19 -15.42
CA ASN A 365 19.64 7.88 -16.00
C ASN A 365 19.76 9.42 -16.02
N ILE A 366 20.64 10.00 -15.24
CA ILE A 366 20.74 11.47 -15.12
C ILE A 366 21.77 12.00 -16.13
N LYS A 367 21.41 13.08 -16.84
CA LYS A 367 22.25 13.85 -17.78
C LYS A 367 23.35 14.65 -17.03
N LEU A 368 23.96 14.09 -16.02
CA LEU A 368 25.05 14.72 -15.30
C LEU A 368 26.35 14.21 -15.93
N GLY A 369 27.09 15.16 -16.51
CA GLY A 369 28.29 14.92 -17.23
C GLY A 369 29.22 13.94 -16.50
N LYS A 370 29.98 13.24 -17.32
CA LYS A 370 30.98 12.19 -17.05
C LYS A 370 31.00 11.68 -15.62
N THR A 371 30.64 10.41 -15.49
CA THR A 371 30.91 9.58 -14.32
C THR A 371 32.29 9.95 -13.77
N THR A 372 32.33 10.38 -12.56
CA THR A 372 33.58 10.39 -11.82
C THR A 372 34.01 8.94 -11.64
N ASP A 373 35.29 8.76 -11.40
CA ASP A 373 35.94 7.50 -11.00
C ASP A 373 35.34 6.89 -9.72
N GLY A 374 34.05 7.00 -9.57
CA GLY A 374 33.24 6.67 -8.43
C GLY A 374 33.25 5.19 -8.16
N ARG A 375 34.31 4.74 -7.57
CA ARG A 375 34.34 3.45 -6.93
C ARG A 375 33.86 3.62 -5.52
N GLY A 376 32.73 3.13 -5.21
CA GLY A 376 32.55 3.05 -3.82
C GLY A 376 31.15 2.80 -3.36
N ASN A 377 30.72 1.55 -3.45
CA ASN A 377 29.65 1.02 -2.62
C ASN A 377 29.90 1.17 -1.11
N LEU A 378 31.12 1.55 -0.71
CA LEU A 378 31.52 1.69 0.70
C LEU A 378 31.11 3.05 1.30
N HIS A 379 31.07 4.10 0.50
CA HIS A 379 30.83 5.46 0.98
C HIS A 379 29.65 6.08 0.26
N GLY A 380 28.49 5.95 0.86
CA GLY A 380 27.27 6.55 0.38
C GLY A 380 26.44 7.11 1.51
N THR A 381 25.38 7.78 1.15
CA THR A 381 24.40 8.33 2.09
C THR A 381 23.00 7.91 1.69
N ASN A 382 22.18 7.68 2.68
CA ASN A 382 20.74 7.55 2.52
C ASN A 382 20.01 8.61 3.37
N ASN A 383 18.77 8.88 3.02
CA ASN A 383 17.87 9.72 3.81
C ASN A 383 16.55 8.96 3.98
N ASN A 384 15.71 9.43 4.87
CA ASN A 384 14.33 8.94 5.07
C ASN A 384 14.20 7.56 5.70
N ILE A 385 15.29 6.88 6.02
CA ILE A 385 15.30 5.60 6.76
C ILE A 385 16.19 5.73 8.00
N LYS A 386 15.85 4.97 9.04
CA LYS A 386 16.64 4.91 10.29
C LYS A 386 17.76 3.90 10.14
N GLY A 387 18.98 4.37 10.13
CA GLY A 387 20.17 3.52 9.91
C GLY A 387 20.33 3.07 8.47
N SER A 388 21.26 2.17 8.24
CA SER A 388 21.62 1.65 6.93
C SER A 388 21.97 0.16 7.04
N ALA A 389 21.24 -0.67 6.33
CA ALA A 389 21.57 -2.10 6.24
C ALA A 389 22.88 -2.30 5.45
N ARG A 390 23.18 -1.43 4.48
CA ARG A 390 24.47 -1.44 3.77
C ARG A 390 25.64 -1.18 4.74
N GLN A 391 25.51 -0.19 5.62
CA GLN A 391 26.53 0.09 6.63
C GLN A 391 26.67 -1.08 7.62
N THR A 392 25.56 -1.59 8.14
CA THR A 392 25.55 -2.76 9.03
C THR A 392 26.23 -3.98 8.39
N MET A 393 25.99 -4.20 7.10
CA MET A 393 26.65 -5.25 6.33
C MET A 393 28.16 -5.02 6.23
N VAL A 394 28.58 -3.80 5.89
CA VAL A 394 30.01 -3.44 5.82
C VAL A 394 30.67 -3.66 7.17
N ASP A 395 30.06 -3.18 8.24
CA ASP A 395 30.61 -3.32 9.60
C ASP A 395 30.71 -4.80 10.02
N SER A 396 29.77 -5.64 9.61
CA SER A 396 29.76 -7.07 9.95
C SER A 396 30.76 -7.90 9.12
N LEU A 397 31.06 -7.48 7.89
CA LEU A 397 31.99 -8.18 7.00
C LEU A 397 33.40 -7.63 7.02
N ASN A 398 33.59 -6.43 7.59
CA ASN A 398 34.90 -5.83 7.74
C ASN A 398 35.66 -6.50 8.88
N LEU A 399 36.42 -7.53 8.54
CA LEU A 399 37.25 -8.27 9.50
C LEU A 399 38.53 -7.47 9.82
N ASP A 400 38.40 -6.40 10.59
CA ASP A 400 39.56 -5.76 11.22
C ASP A 400 40.27 -6.67 12.27
N ASN A 401 39.77 -7.89 12.47
CA ASN A 401 40.14 -8.83 13.51
C ASN A 401 41.20 -9.87 13.10
N TRP A 402 42.00 -9.63 12.04
CA TRP A 402 43.23 -10.40 11.84
C TRP A 402 44.15 -10.36 13.04
N ASN A 403 43.99 -9.37 13.91
CA ASN A 403 44.69 -9.27 15.19
C ASN A 403 44.29 -10.36 16.20
N GLU A 404 43.09 -10.94 16.13
CA GLU A 404 42.69 -12.08 16.95
C GLU A 404 43.46 -13.36 16.58
N TYR A 405 43.69 -13.62 15.32
CA TYR A 405 44.51 -14.75 14.87
C TYR A 405 46.00 -14.58 15.23
N LYS A 406 46.48 -13.35 15.32
CA LYS A 406 47.84 -13.10 15.86
C LYS A 406 47.90 -13.41 17.34
N ARG A 407 46.88 -13.07 18.11
CA ARG A 407 46.82 -13.36 19.57
C ARG A 407 46.81 -14.86 19.85
N LEU A 408 46.10 -15.66 19.04
CA LEU A 408 46.08 -17.14 19.14
C LEU A 408 47.42 -17.79 18.75
N ARG A 409 48.33 -17.06 18.15
CA ARG A 409 49.72 -17.55 17.86
C ARG A 409 50.75 -17.14 18.89
N GLU A 410 50.40 -16.18 19.73
CA GLU A 410 51.27 -15.65 20.79
C GLU A 410 50.96 -16.27 22.17
N GLU A 411 49.85 -17.03 22.28
CA GLU A 411 49.52 -17.93 23.38
C GLU A 411 49.98 -19.35 23.08
#